data_181f6335387302f49c0df56f8e665ab3
#
_entry.id   181f6335387302f49c0df56f8e665ab3
#
_cell.length_a   1.000
_cell.length_b   1.000
_cell.length_c   1.000
_cell.angle_alpha   90.00
_cell.angle_beta   90.00
_cell.angle_gamma   90.00
#
_symmetry.space_group_name_H-M   'P 1'
#
loop_
_entity.id
_entity.type
_entity.pdbx_description
1 polymer ?
#
loop_
_entity_poly.entity_id
_entity_poly.type
_entity_poly.pdbx_seq_one_letter_code
_entity_poly.pdbx_strand_id
1 'polypeptide(L)'
;MKKITLAIAVVIMGFVMTSCGNKVSPSETILKAAQEFFDQAKAKLSAIDNTEDFLAFINSFNTEREEFSQNLFADYVDEEGNVTGFTEEEIVNLQTKLSNIATEYNKEEANKAAEFIAPIIERYENAVNALSEAIGNADEETFDKLVEEYESVESELALFEDYDNVLPELQERGQAAESKLKQILENFLEQ
;
A
#
# COMPACT_ATOMS: atom_id res chain seq x y z
N MET A 1 13.70 7.06 10.98
CA MET A 1 13.78 7.11 9.50
C MET A 1 14.26 5.75 9.04
N LYS A 2 13.33 4.84 8.70
CA LYS A 2 13.65 3.55 8.08
C LYS A 2 14.02 3.81 6.62
N LYS A 3 15.16 3.34 6.19
CA LYS A 3 15.61 3.41 4.81
C LYS A 3 14.68 2.52 3.99
N ILE A 4 13.89 3.13 3.10
CA ILE A 4 13.14 2.39 2.08
C ILE A 4 14.17 1.81 1.13
N THR A 5 14.53 0.56 1.35
CA THR A 5 15.32 -0.21 0.40
C THR A 5 14.33 -0.63 -0.69
N LEU A 6 14.41 0.05 -1.84
CA LEU A 6 13.62 -0.26 -3.02
C LEU A 6 14.11 -1.62 -3.56
N ALA A 7 13.50 -2.69 -3.08
CA ALA A 7 13.72 -4.00 -3.63
C ALA A 7 12.71 -4.22 -4.76
N ILE A 8 13.16 -4.38 -6.01
CA ILE A 8 12.33 -4.62 -7.22
C ILE A 8 12.65 -6.02 -7.82
N ALA A 9 11.76 -7.02 -7.89
CA ALA A 9 11.94 -8.40 -8.38
C ALA A 9 11.14 -8.80 -9.66
N VAL A 10 11.66 -9.50 -10.65
CA VAL A 10 11.05 -9.84 -11.97
C VAL A 10 10.78 -11.33 -12.19
N VAL A 11 9.61 -11.65 -12.68
CA VAL A 11 9.39 -12.85 -13.49
C VAL A 11 9.48 -12.44 -14.97
N ILE A 12 10.52 -12.88 -15.67
CA ILE A 12 10.58 -12.79 -17.14
C ILE A 12 9.83 -13.97 -17.71
N MET A 13 8.61 -13.74 -18.22
CA MET A 13 8.11 -14.60 -19.29
C MET A 13 8.95 -14.31 -20.54
N GLY A 14 9.67 -15.34 -21.02
CA GLY A 14 10.59 -15.22 -22.13
C GLY A 14 9.92 -14.70 -23.40
N PHE A 15 10.16 -13.45 -23.70
CA PHE A 15 9.98 -12.92 -25.03
C PHE A 15 11.30 -13.08 -25.79
N VAL A 16 11.39 -14.14 -26.58
CA VAL A 16 12.38 -14.24 -27.66
C VAL A 16 12.00 -13.18 -28.69
N MET A 17 12.55 -11.99 -28.54
CA MET A 17 12.51 -10.95 -29.58
C MET A 17 13.62 -11.26 -30.61
N THR A 18 13.29 -12.02 -31.63
CA THR A 18 14.03 -11.96 -32.89
C THR A 18 13.73 -10.64 -33.56
N SER A 19 14.49 -9.60 -33.20
CA SER A 19 14.40 -8.30 -33.86
C SER A 19 15.61 -8.08 -34.76
N CYS A 20 15.37 -8.12 -36.06
CA CYS A 20 16.24 -7.42 -37.02
C CYS A 20 16.10 -5.91 -36.87
N GLY A 21 17.18 -5.21 -36.47
CA GLY A 21 17.44 -3.88 -37.00
C GLY A 21 17.01 -2.65 -36.22
N ASN A 22 16.96 -2.66 -34.87
CA ASN A 22 17.26 -1.47 -34.02
C ASN A 22 17.64 -2.02 -32.64
N LYS A 23 18.85 -1.75 -32.19
CA LYS A 23 19.26 -2.16 -30.83
C LYS A 23 18.54 -1.25 -29.82
N VAL A 24 17.46 -1.73 -29.25
CA VAL A 24 16.82 -1.13 -28.07
C VAL A 24 17.88 -1.09 -26.97
N SER A 25 18.05 0.05 -26.30
CA SER A 25 19.04 0.14 -25.21
C SER A 25 18.62 -0.73 -24.04
N PRO A 26 19.56 -1.27 -23.24
CA PRO A 26 19.23 -2.00 -22.02
C PRO A 26 18.29 -1.20 -21.10
N SER A 27 18.53 0.10 -20.94
CA SER A 27 17.68 1.00 -20.13
C SER A 27 16.23 1.05 -20.65
N GLU A 28 16.03 1.11 -21.97
CA GLU A 28 14.67 1.12 -22.54
C GLU A 28 13.96 -0.22 -22.34
N THR A 29 14.69 -1.33 -22.43
CA THR A 29 14.14 -2.67 -22.17
C THR A 29 13.67 -2.80 -20.73
N ILE A 30 14.49 -2.39 -19.76
CA ILE A 30 14.17 -2.40 -18.33
C ILE A 30 12.96 -1.50 -18.04
N LEU A 31 12.94 -0.27 -18.55
CA LEU A 31 11.83 0.66 -18.34
C LEU A 31 10.53 0.14 -18.92
N LYS A 32 10.58 -0.45 -20.12
CA LYS A 32 9.38 -1.05 -20.73
C LYS A 32 8.85 -2.22 -19.89
N ALA A 33 9.73 -3.11 -19.42
CA ALA A 33 9.33 -4.22 -18.56
C ALA A 33 8.70 -3.72 -17.25
N ALA A 34 9.30 -2.70 -16.61
CA ALA A 34 8.75 -2.10 -15.41
C ALA A 34 7.39 -1.45 -15.67
N GLN A 35 7.24 -0.70 -16.75
CA GLN A 35 5.97 -0.07 -17.10
C GLN A 35 4.87 -1.12 -17.31
N GLU A 36 5.15 -2.17 -18.12
CA GLU A 36 4.20 -3.25 -18.38
C GLU A 36 3.79 -3.99 -17.10
N PHE A 37 4.72 -4.23 -16.18
CA PHE A 37 4.45 -4.87 -14.89
C PHE A 37 3.49 -4.04 -14.05
N PHE A 38 3.78 -2.75 -13.84
CA PHE A 38 2.94 -1.87 -13.04
C PHE A 38 1.60 -1.57 -13.72
N ASP A 39 1.53 -1.47 -15.05
CA ASP A 39 0.28 -1.29 -15.77
C ASP A 39 -0.65 -2.51 -15.63
N GLN A 40 -0.11 -3.73 -15.62
CA GLN A 40 -0.87 -4.93 -15.32
C GLN A 40 -1.37 -4.96 -13.87
N ALA A 41 -0.53 -4.54 -12.91
CA ALA A 41 -0.92 -4.41 -11.52
C ALA A 41 -2.05 -3.39 -11.33
N LYS A 42 -1.96 -2.21 -11.98
CA LYS A 42 -3.03 -1.19 -11.97
C LYS A 42 -4.34 -1.74 -12.56
N ALA A 43 -4.27 -2.48 -13.65
CA ALA A 43 -5.46 -3.08 -14.25
C ALA A 43 -6.13 -4.10 -13.32
N LYS A 44 -5.35 -4.95 -12.63
CA LYS A 44 -5.86 -5.86 -11.60
C LYS A 44 -6.49 -5.08 -10.44
N LEU A 45 -5.77 -4.10 -9.90
CA LEU A 45 -6.18 -3.26 -8.79
C LEU A 45 -7.50 -2.54 -9.06
N SER A 46 -7.66 -1.98 -10.25
CA SER A 46 -8.88 -1.25 -10.63
C SER A 46 -10.13 -2.13 -10.73
N ALA A 47 -9.98 -3.43 -10.90
CA ALA A 47 -11.08 -4.39 -10.98
C ALA A 47 -11.55 -4.92 -9.61
N ILE A 48 -10.85 -4.59 -8.53
CA ILE A 48 -11.17 -5.04 -7.17
C ILE A 48 -12.32 -4.17 -6.64
N ASP A 49 -13.34 -4.81 -6.05
CA ASP A 49 -14.54 -4.15 -5.53
C ASP A 49 -14.83 -4.45 -4.06
N ASN A 50 -13.98 -5.26 -3.39
CA ASN A 50 -14.14 -5.59 -1.98
C ASN A 50 -12.80 -5.67 -1.25
N THR A 51 -12.86 -5.54 0.09
CA THR A 51 -11.70 -5.49 0.99
C THR A 51 -10.87 -6.79 0.97
N GLU A 52 -11.53 -7.96 0.94
CA GLU A 52 -10.84 -9.26 0.99
C GLU A 52 -9.95 -9.45 -0.24
N ASP A 53 -10.49 -9.19 -1.44
CA ASP A 53 -9.74 -9.27 -2.69
C ASP A 53 -8.63 -8.20 -2.75
N PHE A 54 -8.88 -7.01 -2.18
CA PHE A 54 -7.85 -5.97 -2.09
C PHE A 54 -6.65 -6.43 -1.24
N LEU A 55 -6.89 -6.92 -0.02
CA LEU A 55 -5.83 -7.39 0.86
C LEU A 55 -5.10 -8.61 0.29
N ALA A 56 -5.83 -9.55 -0.33
CA ALA A 56 -5.24 -10.69 -1.01
C ALA A 56 -4.35 -10.25 -2.18
N PHE A 57 -4.81 -9.28 -2.98
CA PHE A 57 -4.02 -8.71 -4.07
C PHE A 57 -2.74 -8.04 -3.55
N ILE A 58 -2.82 -7.17 -2.52
CA ILE A 58 -1.64 -6.48 -1.96
C ILE A 58 -0.60 -7.49 -1.47
N ASN A 59 -1.02 -8.54 -0.75
CA ASN A 59 -0.11 -9.58 -0.27
C ASN A 59 0.58 -10.34 -1.41
N SER A 60 -0.17 -10.73 -2.46
CA SER A 60 0.43 -11.40 -3.62
C SER A 60 1.32 -10.46 -4.42
N PHE A 61 0.88 -9.22 -4.63
CA PHE A 61 1.62 -8.23 -5.40
C PHE A 61 2.94 -7.83 -4.73
N ASN A 62 3.00 -7.74 -3.41
CA ASN A 62 4.26 -7.48 -2.71
C ASN A 62 5.29 -8.58 -2.99
N THR A 63 4.88 -9.85 -3.01
CA THR A 63 5.73 -10.97 -3.39
C THR A 63 6.13 -10.90 -4.88
N GLU A 64 5.15 -10.69 -5.78
CA GLU A 64 5.40 -10.52 -7.21
C GLU A 64 6.37 -9.36 -7.48
N ARG A 65 6.24 -8.25 -6.74
CA ARG A 65 7.10 -7.08 -6.85
C ARG A 65 8.54 -7.34 -6.37
N GLU A 66 8.71 -8.11 -5.31
CA GLU A 66 10.04 -8.54 -4.87
C GLU A 66 10.70 -9.44 -5.91
N GLU A 67 10.00 -10.44 -6.40
CA GLU A 67 10.44 -11.29 -7.50
C GLU A 67 10.69 -10.46 -8.75
N PHE A 68 9.82 -9.54 -9.16
CA PHE A 68 10.03 -8.59 -10.25
C PHE A 68 11.35 -7.81 -10.10
N SER A 69 11.78 -7.35 -8.92
CA SER A 69 13.00 -6.59 -8.64
C SER A 69 14.31 -7.38 -8.77
N GLN A 70 14.37 -8.60 -8.21
CA GLN A 70 15.60 -9.41 -8.22
C GLN A 70 16.01 -9.81 -9.65
N ASN A 71 15.04 -9.99 -10.54
CA ASN A 71 15.29 -10.42 -11.90
C ASN A 71 15.50 -9.26 -12.91
N LEU A 72 14.90 -8.03 -12.72
CA LEU A 72 14.97 -6.92 -13.69
C LEU A 72 16.40 -6.57 -14.13
N PHE A 73 17.35 -6.79 -13.25
CA PHE A 73 18.76 -6.54 -13.49
C PHE A 73 19.60 -7.83 -13.56
N ALA A 74 19.02 -9.02 -13.48
CA ALA A 74 19.76 -10.28 -13.40
C ALA A 74 20.76 -10.46 -14.56
N ASP A 75 20.38 -10.05 -15.77
CA ASP A 75 21.24 -10.13 -16.95
C ASP A 75 22.32 -9.02 -17.01
N TYR A 76 22.26 -8.06 -16.08
CA TYR A 76 23.14 -6.88 -16.03
C TYR A 76 23.97 -6.80 -14.76
N VAL A 77 24.00 -7.85 -13.95
CA VAL A 77 24.79 -7.94 -12.71
C VAL A 77 25.88 -8.99 -12.91
N ASP A 78 27.13 -8.63 -12.60
CA ASP A 78 28.24 -9.55 -12.65
C ASP A 78 28.27 -10.50 -11.43
N GLU A 79 29.23 -11.44 -11.41
CA GLU A 79 29.39 -12.41 -10.30
C GLU A 79 29.74 -11.73 -8.95
N GLU A 80 30.19 -10.47 -8.98
CA GLU A 80 30.54 -9.65 -7.81
C GLU A 80 29.36 -8.77 -7.34
N GLY A 81 28.23 -8.77 -8.08
CA GLY A 81 27.02 -7.99 -7.76
C GLY A 81 27.04 -6.56 -8.29
N ASN A 82 27.98 -6.20 -9.20
CA ASN A 82 28.03 -4.87 -9.79
C ASN A 82 27.16 -4.81 -11.05
N VAL A 83 26.44 -3.71 -11.21
CA VAL A 83 25.65 -3.45 -12.44
C VAL A 83 26.60 -3.13 -13.59
N THR A 84 26.50 -3.88 -14.67
CA THR A 84 27.36 -3.74 -15.88
C THR A 84 26.54 -3.35 -17.08
N GLY A 85 27.20 -2.76 -18.09
CA GLY A 85 26.55 -2.36 -19.35
C GLY A 85 25.88 -0.99 -19.33
N PHE A 86 26.06 -0.21 -18.24
CA PHE A 86 25.52 1.15 -18.08
C PHE A 86 26.61 2.12 -17.63
N THR A 87 26.49 3.37 -18.03
CA THR A 87 27.23 4.48 -17.44
C THR A 87 26.57 4.93 -16.11
N GLU A 88 27.31 5.65 -15.25
CA GLU A 88 26.74 6.20 -14.01
C GLU A 88 25.52 7.11 -14.28
N GLU A 89 25.56 7.91 -15.34
CA GLU A 89 24.46 8.80 -15.73
C GLU A 89 23.22 7.99 -16.16
N GLU A 90 23.40 6.91 -16.91
CA GLU A 90 22.31 6.00 -17.30
C GLU A 90 21.69 5.32 -16.10
N ILE A 91 22.48 4.90 -15.12
CA ILE A 91 21.98 4.29 -13.87
C ILE A 91 21.12 5.29 -13.10
N VAL A 92 21.59 6.52 -12.89
CA VAL A 92 20.84 7.56 -12.17
C VAL A 92 19.53 7.89 -12.87
N ASN A 93 19.56 8.02 -14.22
CA ASN A 93 18.36 8.30 -15.02
C ASN A 93 17.37 7.13 -14.96
N LEU A 94 17.86 5.90 -15.06
CA LEU A 94 17.05 4.69 -14.96
C LEU A 94 16.38 4.58 -13.59
N GLN A 95 17.13 4.76 -12.49
CA GLN A 95 16.61 4.77 -11.13
C GLN A 95 15.51 5.82 -10.94
N THR A 96 15.72 7.03 -11.46
CA THR A 96 14.73 8.11 -11.39
C THR A 96 13.43 7.72 -12.09
N LYS A 97 13.52 7.16 -13.30
CA LYS A 97 12.34 6.74 -14.06
C LYS A 97 11.61 5.57 -13.42
N LEU A 98 12.33 4.56 -12.90
CA LEU A 98 11.75 3.44 -12.18
C LEU A 98 11.05 3.91 -10.90
N SER A 99 11.67 4.83 -10.16
CA SER A 99 11.05 5.45 -8.97
C SER A 99 9.76 6.19 -9.31
N ASN A 100 9.71 6.90 -10.42
CA ASN A 100 8.50 7.59 -10.86
C ASN A 100 7.38 6.60 -11.20
N ILE A 101 7.67 5.53 -11.95
CA ILE A 101 6.69 4.47 -12.26
C ILE A 101 6.12 3.86 -10.97
N ALA A 102 6.99 3.50 -10.03
CA ALA A 102 6.56 2.94 -8.75
C ALA A 102 5.75 3.94 -7.91
N THR A 103 6.13 5.23 -7.93
CA THR A 103 5.40 6.29 -7.21
C THR A 103 3.99 6.49 -7.77
N GLU A 104 3.84 6.46 -9.09
CA GLU A 104 2.52 6.55 -9.73
C GLU A 104 1.64 5.35 -9.36
N TYR A 105 2.20 4.14 -9.35
CA TYR A 105 1.48 2.95 -8.91
C TYR A 105 1.06 3.06 -7.43
N ASN A 106 2.00 3.41 -6.53
CA ASN A 106 1.72 3.53 -5.10
C ASN A 106 0.61 4.56 -4.83
N LYS A 107 0.54 5.63 -5.62
CA LYS A 107 -0.54 6.62 -5.51
C LYS A 107 -1.90 6.03 -5.90
N GLU A 108 -1.97 5.26 -6.97
CA GLU A 108 -3.21 4.61 -7.39
C GLU A 108 -3.63 3.53 -6.38
N GLU A 109 -2.68 2.78 -5.84
CA GLU A 109 -2.91 1.80 -4.78
C GLU A 109 -3.46 2.47 -3.52
N ALA A 110 -2.86 3.58 -3.06
CA ALA A 110 -3.35 4.33 -1.90
C ALA A 110 -4.76 4.89 -2.12
N ASN A 111 -5.07 5.38 -3.33
CA ASN A 111 -6.40 5.84 -3.67
C ASN A 111 -7.42 4.69 -3.65
N LYS A 112 -7.04 3.52 -4.14
CA LYS A 112 -7.90 2.33 -4.10
C LYS A 112 -8.13 1.84 -2.67
N ALA A 113 -7.08 1.80 -1.85
CA ALA A 113 -7.19 1.50 -0.42
C ALA A 113 -8.16 2.47 0.28
N ALA A 114 -8.13 3.75 -0.06
CA ALA A 114 -9.00 4.76 0.53
C ALA A 114 -10.49 4.49 0.26
N GLU A 115 -10.85 3.85 -0.87
CA GLU A 115 -12.23 3.44 -1.14
C GLU A 115 -12.77 2.46 -0.08
N PHE A 116 -11.90 1.62 0.49
CA PHE A 116 -12.26 0.64 1.53
C PHE A 116 -12.07 1.19 2.93
N ILE A 117 -10.99 1.93 3.19
CA ILE A 117 -10.60 2.41 4.52
C ILE A 117 -11.45 3.62 4.97
N ALA A 118 -11.75 4.55 4.06
CA ALA A 118 -12.44 5.79 4.44
C ALA A 118 -13.84 5.55 5.07
N PRO A 119 -14.70 4.65 4.55
CA PRO A 119 -15.97 4.34 5.19
C PRO A 119 -15.81 3.71 6.58
N ILE A 120 -14.76 2.91 6.80
CA ILE A 120 -14.48 2.28 8.10
C ILE A 120 -14.05 3.36 9.10
N ILE A 121 -13.16 4.27 8.71
CA ILE A 121 -12.72 5.39 9.56
C ILE A 121 -13.90 6.30 9.91
N GLU A 122 -14.80 6.60 8.98
CA GLU A 122 -16.01 7.39 9.27
C GLU A 122 -16.90 6.69 10.31
N ARG A 123 -17.10 5.39 10.20
CA ARG A 123 -17.85 4.61 11.20
C ARG A 123 -17.12 4.58 12.53
N TYR A 124 -15.80 4.48 12.55
CA TYR A 124 -14.98 4.54 13.76
C TYR A 124 -15.10 5.87 14.48
N GLU A 125 -15.00 6.99 13.75
CA GLU A 125 -15.22 8.34 14.29
C GLU A 125 -16.62 8.49 14.90
N ASN A 126 -17.63 7.96 14.22
CA ASN A 126 -19.03 8.01 14.69
C ASN A 126 -19.23 7.15 15.95
N ALA A 127 -18.67 5.94 16.00
CA ALA A 127 -18.73 5.07 17.17
C ALA A 127 -18.05 5.70 18.39
N VAL A 128 -16.85 6.28 18.21
CA VAL A 128 -16.15 7.03 19.28
C VAL A 128 -16.96 8.23 19.77
N ASN A 129 -17.60 8.96 18.86
CA ASN A 129 -18.46 10.09 19.24
C ASN A 129 -19.69 9.63 20.04
N ALA A 130 -20.37 8.57 19.57
CA ALA A 130 -21.53 8.01 20.25
C ALA A 130 -21.22 7.49 21.66
N LEU A 131 -20.08 6.79 21.82
CA LEU A 131 -19.58 6.38 23.15
C LEU A 131 -19.33 7.60 24.06
N SER A 132 -18.71 8.66 23.51
CA SER A 132 -18.45 9.89 24.27
C SER A 132 -19.74 10.55 24.79
N GLU A 133 -20.81 10.55 24.01
CA GLU A 133 -22.10 11.14 24.37
C GLU A 133 -22.89 10.25 25.33
N ALA A 134 -22.69 8.92 25.24
CA ALA A 134 -23.39 7.94 26.06
C ALA A 134 -22.85 7.87 27.49
N ILE A 135 -21.57 8.19 27.72
CA ILE A 135 -20.95 8.15 29.04
C ILE A 135 -21.69 9.08 30.02
N GLY A 136 -22.25 8.49 31.06
CA GLY A 136 -23.01 9.15 32.10
C GLY A 136 -24.45 9.52 31.75
N ASN A 137 -24.93 9.22 30.54
CA ASN A 137 -26.28 9.55 30.07
C ASN A 137 -27.09 8.34 29.57
N ALA A 138 -26.43 7.30 29.07
CA ALA A 138 -27.10 6.11 28.56
C ALA A 138 -27.39 5.07 29.63
N ASP A 139 -28.44 4.26 29.44
CA ASP A 139 -28.62 3.03 30.19
C ASP A 139 -27.63 1.94 29.75
N GLU A 140 -27.46 0.92 30.59
CA GLU A 140 -26.50 -0.17 30.40
C GLU A 140 -26.70 -0.87 29.05
N GLU A 141 -27.95 -1.17 28.64
CA GLU A 141 -28.26 -1.86 27.38
C GLU A 141 -27.86 -1.02 26.15
N THR A 142 -28.08 0.30 26.21
CA THR A 142 -27.69 1.23 25.14
C THR A 142 -26.18 1.37 25.04
N PHE A 143 -25.49 1.45 26.20
CA PHE A 143 -24.05 1.54 26.24
C PHE A 143 -23.36 0.28 25.70
N ASP A 144 -23.85 -0.90 26.09
CA ASP A 144 -23.31 -2.18 25.61
C ASP A 144 -23.40 -2.30 24.06
N LYS A 145 -24.53 -1.87 23.47
CA LYS A 145 -24.68 -1.85 22.01
C LYS A 145 -23.67 -0.93 21.30
N LEU A 146 -23.36 0.21 21.90
CA LEU A 146 -22.36 1.12 21.35
C LEU A 146 -20.95 0.56 21.45
N VAL A 147 -20.64 -0.17 22.52
CA VAL A 147 -19.37 -0.89 22.67
C VAL A 147 -19.25 -2.00 21.61
N GLU A 148 -20.30 -2.80 21.41
CA GLU A 148 -20.32 -3.84 20.37
C GLU A 148 -20.10 -3.24 18.94
N GLU A 149 -20.72 -2.11 18.64
CA GLU A 149 -20.52 -1.40 17.38
C GLU A 149 -19.09 -0.90 17.23
N TYR A 150 -18.51 -0.30 18.27
CA TYR A 150 -17.12 0.14 18.30
C TYR A 150 -16.15 -1.04 18.05
N GLU A 151 -16.29 -2.15 18.80
CA GLU A 151 -15.44 -3.33 18.65
C GLU A 151 -15.53 -3.96 17.25
N SER A 152 -16.73 -3.93 16.64
CA SER A 152 -16.93 -4.38 15.26
C SER A 152 -16.13 -3.56 14.27
N VAL A 153 -16.19 -2.23 14.39
CA VAL A 153 -15.46 -1.32 13.47
C VAL A 153 -13.96 -1.36 13.71
N GLU A 154 -13.51 -1.47 14.96
CA GLU A 154 -12.09 -1.65 15.31
C GLU A 154 -11.52 -2.92 14.68
N SER A 155 -12.30 -4.03 14.72
CA SER A 155 -11.91 -5.27 14.07
C SER A 155 -11.78 -5.16 12.55
N GLU A 156 -12.61 -4.35 11.91
CA GLU A 156 -12.49 -4.06 10.47
C GLU A 156 -11.24 -3.21 10.16
N LEU A 157 -10.91 -2.22 11.00
CA LEU A 157 -9.68 -1.43 10.86
C LEU A 157 -8.43 -2.28 11.05
N ALA A 158 -8.46 -3.25 11.97
CA ALA A 158 -7.34 -4.15 12.23
C ALA A 158 -6.92 -4.98 10.99
N LEU A 159 -7.82 -5.18 10.01
CA LEU A 159 -7.48 -5.83 8.74
C LEU A 159 -6.43 -5.04 7.94
N PHE A 160 -6.28 -3.74 8.19
CA PHE A 160 -5.34 -2.84 7.53
C PHE A 160 -4.13 -2.48 8.40
N GLU A 161 -3.92 -3.13 9.56
CA GLU A 161 -2.83 -2.78 10.51
C GLU A 161 -1.45 -2.88 9.86
N ASP A 162 -1.24 -3.89 9.00
CA ASP A 162 0.02 -4.11 8.28
C ASP A 162 0.10 -3.37 6.93
N TYR A 163 -0.91 -2.56 6.58
CA TYR A 163 -0.95 -1.83 5.33
C TYR A 163 -0.35 -0.43 5.46
N ASP A 164 0.85 -0.23 4.93
CA ASP A 164 1.65 0.99 5.11
C ASP A 164 1.27 2.16 4.16
N ASN A 165 0.51 1.89 3.07
CA ASN A 165 0.26 2.88 2.02
C ASN A 165 -1.10 3.59 2.16
N VAL A 166 -1.48 3.94 3.39
CA VAL A 166 -2.71 4.68 3.69
C VAL A 166 -2.51 6.17 3.40
N LEU A 167 -3.52 6.83 2.83
CA LEU A 167 -3.48 8.28 2.61
C LEU A 167 -3.28 9.02 3.93
N PRO A 168 -2.40 10.05 3.99
CA PRO A 168 -2.06 10.76 5.22
C PRO A 168 -3.29 11.34 5.95
N GLU A 169 -4.27 11.85 5.20
CA GLU A 169 -5.51 12.38 5.75
C GLU A 169 -6.36 11.33 6.48
N LEU A 170 -6.36 10.08 6.02
CA LEU A 170 -7.06 8.97 6.69
C LEU A 170 -6.31 8.52 7.94
N GLN A 171 -4.97 8.51 7.90
CA GLN A 171 -4.15 8.24 9.08
C GLN A 171 -4.38 9.30 10.17
N GLU A 172 -4.41 10.59 9.81
CA GLU A 172 -4.66 11.69 10.76
C GLU A 172 -6.06 11.56 11.39
N ARG A 173 -7.08 11.23 10.62
CA ARG A 173 -8.45 11.03 11.12
C ARG A 173 -8.53 9.85 12.09
N GLY A 174 -7.97 8.70 11.72
CA GLY A 174 -7.91 7.53 12.61
C GLY A 174 -7.21 7.82 13.93
N GLN A 175 -6.04 8.47 13.89
CA GLN A 175 -5.28 8.87 15.08
C GLN A 175 -6.02 9.89 15.95
N ALA A 176 -6.78 10.81 15.34
CA ALA A 176 -7.59 11.77 16.07
C ALA A 176 -8.73 11.09 16.83
N ALA A 177 -9.42 10.13 16.20
CA ALA A 177 -10.46 9.33 16.82
C ALA A 177 -9.92 8.46 17.97
N GLU A 178 -8.78 7.78 17.77
CA GLU A 178 -8.10 7.01 18.81
C GLU A 178 -7.71 7.89 20.02
N SER A 179 -7.14 9.08 19.76
CA SER A 179 -6.76 10.02 20.80
C SER A 179 -7.98 10.51 21.60
N LYS A 180 -9.10 10.74 20.92
CA LYS A 180 -10.36 11.11 21.57
C LYS A 180 -10.88 9.96 22.46
N LEU A 181 -10.88 8.73 21.96
CA LEU A 181 -11.27 7.58 22.76
C LEU A 181 -10.43 7.45 24.03
N LYS A 182 -9.12 7.60 23.92
CA LYS A 182 -8.20 7.54 25.06
C LYS A 182 -8.53 8.59 26.13
N GLN A 183 -8.80 9.82 25.72
CA GLN A 183 -9.24 10.87 26.63
C GLN A 183 -10.58 10.56 27.32
N ILE A 184 -11.51 9.93 26.59
CA ILE A 184 -12.80 9.50 27.14
C ILE A 184 -12.60 8.47 28.21
N LEU A 185 -11.77 7.45 27.98
CA LEU A 185 -11.47 6.39 28.94
C LEU A 185 -10.72 6.90 30.16
N GLU A 186 -9.75 7.79 30.00
CA GLU A 186 -9.02 8.43 31.10
C GLU A 186 -10.00 9.22 32.00
N ASN A 187 -10.86 10.05 31.43
CA ASN A 187 -11.85 10.82 32.19
C ASN A 187 -12.90 9.92 32.91
N PHE A 188 -13.20 8.77 32.36
CA PHE A 188 -14.13 7.81 32.97
C PHE A 188 -13.51 7.08 34.18
N LEU A 189 -12.21 6.76 34.10
CA LEU A 189 -11.49 6.06 35.17
C LEU A 189 -11.14 6.96 36.37
N GLU A 190 -11.17 8.27 36.20
CA GLU A 190 -10.89 9.25 37.26
C GLU A 190 -12.14 9.65 38.08
N GLN A 191 -13.34 9.16 37.74
CA GLN A 191 -14.60 9.41 38.44
C GLN A 191 -14.96 8.27 39.39
#